data_33e2cd0996acdf7b5bfee81a6c73fca2
#
_entry.id   33e2cd0996acdf7b5bfee81a6c73fca2
#
_cell.length_a   1.000
_cell.length_b   1.000
_cell.length_c   1.000
_cell.angle_alpha   90.00
_cell.angle_beta   90.00
_cell.angle_gamma   90.00
#
_symmetry.space_group_name_H-M   'P 1'
#
loop_
_entity.id
_entity.type
_entity.pdbx_description
1 polymer ?
#
loop_
_entity_poly.entity_id
_entity_poly.type
_entity_poly.pdbx_seq_one_letter_code
_entity_poly.pdbx_strand_id
1 'polypeptide(L)'
;MSKGTILKVAGPLVVAEHMRDANMFDVVRVSDKRLIGEIIEMHGDKASIQVYEDTSGLGTGEPVESTEEPLSVELGPGLIEGIFDGIQRPLVEIMKKVGNNLPRGVEVPSLSREKKWHFNVTAEIGAYVTSGDELGFVQETDIVRHKIMVPIGVSGKVKSLSEGDYTVEDTIGEIEKDDGTVVPVKLMQKWPVRRGRPYKKKLSPDVPLITGQRVIDALFPIAKGGVAAIPGPFGSGKTVTQHQ
;
A
#
# COMPACT_ATOMS: atom_id res chain seq x y z
N MET A 1 -0.34 -21.74 -4.40
CA MET A 1 -0.08 -21.33 -3.00
C MET A 1 0.91 -22.28 -2.38
N SER A 2 2.12 -21.80 -2.12
CA SER A 2 3.16 -22.57 -1.42
C SER A 2 2.74 -22.74 0.05
N LYS A 3 2.83 -23.99 0.54
CA LYS A 3 2.50 -24.33 1.92
C LYS A 3 3.72 -24.93 2.58
N GLY A 4 4.10 -24.37 3.71
CA GLY A 4 5.20 -24.84 4.52
C GLY A 4 4.79 -25.08 5.97
N THR A 5 5.77 -25.39 6.78
CA THR A 5 5.60 -25.61 8.22
C THR A 5 6.65 -24.86 9.02
N ILE A 6 6.28 -24.38 10.20
CA ILE A 6 7.21 -23.68 11.10
C ILE A 6 8.28 -24.63 11.59
N LEU A 7 9.54 -24.32 11.30
CA LEU A 7 10.71 -25.04 11.81
C LEU A 7 11.25 -24.40 13.09
N LYS A 8 11.20 -23.06 13.20
CA LYS A 8 11.76 -22.31 14.34
C LYS A 8 11.02 -21.01 14.55
N VAL A 9 10.83 -20.62 15.80
CA VAL A 9 10.31 -19.29 16.19
C VAL A 9 11.36 -18.62 17.08
N ALA A 10 11.71 -17.38 16.76
CA ALA A 10 12.67 -16.57 17.51
C ALA A 10 12.20 -15.10 17.58
N GLY A 11 11.31 -14.79 18.51
CA GLY A 11 10.64 -13.49 18.56
C GLY A 11 9.82 -13.26 17.30
N PRO A 12 9.94 -12.09 16.62
CA PRO A 12 9.20 -11.81 15.39
C PRO A 12 9.71 -12.58 14.17
N LEU A 13 10.84 -13.30 14.29
CA LEU A 13 11.40 -14.10 13.22
C LEU A 13 10.89 -15.54 13.31
N VAL A 14 10.26 -16.00 12.24
CA VAL A 14 9.82 -17.37 12.05
C VAL A 14 10.58 -17.97 10.86
N VAL A 15 11.12 -19.17 11.02
CA VAL A 15 11.70 -19.94 9.91
C VAL A 15 10.73 -21.06 9.56
N ALA A 16 10.33 -21.12 8.29
CA ALA A 16 9.49 -22.18 7.75
C ALA A 16 10.26 -23.02 6.72
N GLU A 17 9.91 -24.29 6.60
CA GLU A 17 10.42 -25.22 5.60
C GLU A 17 9.33 -25.60 4.59
N HIS A 18 9.71 -26.24 3.48
CA HIS A 18 8.84 -26.59 2.35
C HIS A 18 8.29 -25.38 1.58
N MET A 19 9.02 -24.25 1.60
CA MET A 19 8.63 -23.00 0.96
C MET A 19 9.30 -22.75 -0.40
N ARG A 20 9.72 -23.82 -1.10
CA ARG A 20 10.51 -23.73 -2.35
C ARG A 20 9.87 -22.85 -3.43
N ASP A 21 8.54 -22.88 -3.55
CA ASP A 21 7.79 -22.20 -4.60
C ASP A 21 7.34 -20.78 -4.20
N ALA A 22 7.71 -20.33 -2.99
CA ALA A 22 7.46 -18.96 -2.55
C ALA A 22 8.55 -18.01 -3.06
N ASN A 23 8.23 -16.73 -3.15
CA ASN A 23 9.16 -15.70 -3.58
C ASN A 23 9.60 -14.80 -2.42
N MET A 24 10.76 -14.18 -2.58
CA MET A 24 11.19 -13.09 -1.70
C MET A 24 10.13 -11.99 -1.65
N PHE A 25 9.84 -11.52 -0.44
CA PHE A 25 8.86 -10.47 -0.16
C PHE A 25 7.39 -10.89 -0.33
N ASP A 26 7.11 -12.17 -0.58
CA ASP A 26 5.73 -12.65 -0.50
C ASP A 26 5.19 -12.46 0.92
N VAL A 27 3.95 -12.01 1.01
CA VAL A 27 3.19 -12.05 2.26
C VAL A 27 2.80 -13.49 2.56
N VAL A 28 2.96 -13.88 3.80
CA VAL A 28 2.58 -15.21 4.29
C VAL A 28 1.59 -15.12 5.45
N ARG A 29 0.79 -16.16 5.60
CA ARG A 29 -0.08 -16.39 6.75
C ARG A 29 0.56 -17.46 7.61
N VAL A 30 0.95 -17.07 8.82
CA VAL A 30 1.70 -17.91 9.75
C VAL A 30 0.75 -18.47 10.80
N SER A 31 0.77 -19.80 10.98
CA SER A 31 -0.06 -20.54 11.92
C SER A 31 -1.56 -20.56 11.55
N ASP A 32 -2.32 -21.40 12.23
CA ASP A 32 -3.79 -21.40 12.16
C ASP A 32 -4.40 -20.05 12.59
N LYS A 33 -3.63 -19.25 13.33
CA LYS A 33 -4.01 -17.88 13.71
C LYS A 33 -3.90 -16.89 12.56
N ARG A 34 -3.32 -17.28 11.41
CA ARG A 34 -3.16 -16.50 10.18
C ARG A 34 -2.42 -15.17 10.39
N LEU A 35 -1.37 -15.17 11.23
CA LEU A 35 -0.57 -13.96 11.48
C LEU A 35 0.10 -13.49 10.19
N ILE A 36 0.10 -12.18 9.98
CA ILE A 36 0.71 -11.59 8.78
C ILE A 36 2.23 -11.53 8.95
N GLY A 37 2.95 -12.10 7.98
CA GLY A 37 4.39 -12.00 7.88
C GLY A 37 4.85 -11.78 6.43
N GLU A 38 6.10 -11.44 6.25
CA GLU A 38 6.77 -11.25 4.96
C GLU A 38 8.03 -12.10 4.90
N ILE A 39 8.26 -12.76 3.77
CA ILE A 39 9.50 -13.50 3.53
C ILE A 39 10.64 -12.51 3.33
N ILE A 40 11.63 -12.52 4.21
CA ILE A 40 12.78 -11.61 4.16
C ILE A 40 14.07 -12.28 3.68
N GLU A 41 14.09 -13.61 3.64
CA GLU A 41 15.26 -14.38 3.21
C GLU A 41 14.82 -15.79 2.78
N MET A 42 15.49 -16.34 1.75
CA MET A 42 15.25 -17.69 1.25
C MET A 42 16.55 -18.47 1.18
N HIS A 43 16.57 -19.69 1.75
CA HIS A 43 17.68 -20.64 1.66
C HIS A 43 17.17 -22.02 1.26
N GLY A 44 17.27 -22.36 -0.02
CA GLY A 44 16.74 -23.60 -0.56
C GLY A 44 15.23 -23.67 -0.45
N ASP A 45 14.72 -24.59 0.38
CA ASP A 45 13.29 -24.73 0.68
C ASP A 45 12.85 -24.01 1.97
N LYS A 46 13.80 -23.34 2.66
CA LYS A 46 13.53 -22.63 3.91
C LYS A 46 13.35 -21.15 3.67
N ALA A 47 12.32 -20.57 4.29
CA ALA A 47 12.03 -19.16 4.30
C ALA A 47 12.20 -18.58 5.72
N SER A 48 12.95 -17.48 5.83
CA SER A 48 12.95 -16.65 7.03
C SER A 48 11.85 -15.59 6.88
N ILE A 49 10.95 -15.54 7.83
CA ILE A 49 9.72 -14.75 7.79
C ILE A 49 9.73 -13.76 8.94
N GLN A 50 9.59 -12.49 8.64
CA GLN A 50 9.31 -11.48 9.65
C GLN A 50 7.81 -11.37 9.86
N VAL A 51 7.34 -11.74 11.06
CA VAL A 51 5.93 -11.62 11.44
C VAL A 51 5.69 -10.23 12.04
N TYR A 52 4.62 -9.58 11.61
CA TYR A 52 4.26 -8.22 12.03
C TYR A 52 3.38 -8.17 13.29
N GLU A 53 2.95 -9.33 13.76
CA GLU A 53 2.11 -9.47 14.95
C GLU A 53 2.85 -10.25 16.05
N ASP A 54 2.28 -10.27 17.25
CA ASP A 54 2.85 -11.04 18.37
C ASP A 54 2.85 -12.54 18.08
N THR A 55 4.04 -13.14 18.11
CA THR A 55 4.28 -14.56 17.83
C THR A 55 4.17 -15.46 19.05
N SER A 56 3.82 -14.93 20.21
CA SER A 56 3.71 -15.71 21.44
C SER A 56 2.75 -16.88 21.30
N GLY A 57 3.23 -18.07 21.67
CA GLY A 57 2.47 -19.31 21.59
C GLY A 57 2.39 -19.93 20.20
N LEU A 58 3.24 -19.50 19.24
CA LEU A 58 3.49 -20.26 18.02
C LEU A 58 4.42 -21.43 18.32
N GLY A 59 4.14 -22.58 17.70
CA GLY A 59 4.92 -23.80 17.80
C GLY A 59 5.55 -24.24 16.47
N THR A 60 6.51 -25.14 16.55
CA THR A 60 7.03 -25.85 15.37
C THR A 60 5.97 -26.81 14.81
N GLY A 61 5.94 -26.98 13.48
CA GLY A 61 4.98 -27.81 12.79
C GLY A 61 3.66 -27.12 12.44
N GLU A 62 3.41 -25.90 12.92
CA GLU A 62 2.24 -25.12 12.51
C GLU A 62 2.36 -24.67 11.03
N PRO A 63 1.23 -24.50 10.32
CA PRO A 63 1.24 -24.22 8.90
C PRO A 63 1.72 -22.80 8.58
N VAL A 64 2.33 -22.65 7.40
CA VAL A 64 2.66 -21.36 6.78
C VAL A 64 2.16 -21.38 5.35
N GLU A 65 1.38 -20.38 4.95
CA GLU A 65 0.82 -20.28 3.60
C GLU A 65 1.27 -19.00 2.93
N SER A 66 1.92 -19.09 1.75
CA SER A 66 2.23 -17.91 0.92
C SER A 66 0.98 -17.42 0.21
N THR A 67 0.83 -16.10 0.13
CA THR A 67 -0.22 -15.47 -0.69
C THR A 67 0.21 -15.32 -2.15
N GLU A 68 1.50 -15.56 -2.47
CA GLU A 68 2.11 -15.33 -3.79
C GLU A 68 2.03 -13.87 -4.24
N GLU A 69 1.74 -12.96 -3.34
CA GLU A 69 1.68 -11.52 -3.57
C GLU A 69 2.61 -10.80 -2.59
N PRO A 70 3.33 -9.75 -3.05
CA PRO A 70 4.15 -8.93 -2.16
C PRO A 70 3.25 -8.07 -1.26
N LEU A 71 3.82 -7.61 -0.14
CA LEU A 71 3.14 -6.66 0.74
C LEU A 71 2.68 -5.45 -0.06
N SER A 72 1.38 -5.26 -0.11
CA SER A 72 0.71 -4.25 -0.93
C SER A 72 -0.29 -3.48 -0.09
N VAL A 73 -0.51 -2.22 -0.47
CA VAL A 73 -1.54 -1.36 0.09
C VAL A 73 -2.66 -1.15 -0.91
N GLU A 74 -3.87 -0.97 -0.42
CA GLU A 74 -5.02 -0.58 -1.22
C GLU A 74 -5.01 0.95 -1.37
N LEU A 75 -4.89 1.43 -2.59
CA LEU A 75 -4.94 2.85 -2.93
C LEU A 75 -6.23 3.13 -3.69
N GLY A 76 -7.10 3.93 -3.10
CA GLY A 76 -8.41 4.30 -3.64
C GLY A 76 -9.09 5.35 -2.76
N PRO A 77 -10.27 5.83 -3.13
CA PRO A 77 -11.02 6.77 -2.33
C PRO A 77 -11.48 6.14 -1.01
N GLY A 78 -11.41 6.88 0.07
CA GLY A 78 -11.76 6.42 1.42
C GLY A 78 -10.57 6.24 2.37
N LEU A 79 -9.35 6.59 1.94
CA LEU A 79 -8.16 6.58 2.79
C LEU A 79 -8.05 7.84 3.65
N ILE A 80 -8.50 8.97 3.13
CA ILE A 80 -8.47 10.25 3.84
C ILE A 80 -9.41 10.17 5.06
N GLU A 81 -8.97 10.68 6.20
CA GLU A 81 -9.66 10.62 7.49
C GLU A 81 -9.73 9.22 8.12
N GLY A 82 -9.20 8.19 7.45
CA GLY A 82 -9.06 6.85 8.01
C GLY A 82 -7.89 6.75 8.99
N ILE A 83 -8.04 5.89 10.01
CA ILE A 83 -6.97 5.56 10.95
C ILE A 83 -6.56 4.11 10.71
N PHE A 84 -5.30 3.92 10.34
CA PHE A 84 -4.74 2.62 9.97
C PHE A 84 -3.53 2.27 10.83
N ASP A 85 -3.25 0.99 10.97
CA ASP A 85 -1.98 0.51 11.51
C ASP A 85 -0.88 0.45 10.44
N GLY A 86 0.32 -0.05 10.82
CA GLY A 86 1.49 -0.10 9.95
C GLY A 86 1.37 -1.03 8.73
N ILE A 87 0.34 -1.88 8.65
CA ILE A 87 0.04 -2.76 7.52
C ILE A 87 -1.32 -2.46 6.88
N GLN A 88 -1.79 -1.23 7.07
CA GLN A 88 -3.02 -0.69 6.50
C GLN A 88 -4.31 -1.37 6.98
N ARG A 89 -4.35 -1.93 8.21
CA ARG A 89 -5.63 -2.41 8.77
C ARG A 89 -6.43 -1.23 9.33
N PRO A 90 -7.72 -1.09 8.99
CA PRO A 90 -8.56 0.03 9.43
C PRO A 90 -8.98 -0.16 10.88
N LEU A 91 -8.39 0.60 11.79
CA LEU A 91 -8.56 0.41 13.25
C LEU A 91 -9.99 0.65 13.71
N VAL A 92 -10.69 1.63 13.12
CA VAL A 92 -12.09 1.91 13.46
C VAL A 92 -13.01 0.75 13.08
N GLU A 93 -12.82 0.17 11.90
CA GLU A 93 -13.64 -0.97 11.45
C GLU A 93 -13.33 -2.24 12.24
N ILE A 94 -12.06 -2.45 12.59
CA ILE A 94 -11.66 -3.55 13.48
C ILE A 94 -12.31 -3.38 14.85
N MET A 95 -12.28 -2.17 15.43
CA MET A 95 -12.93 -1.90 16.72
C MET A 95 -14.43 -2.20 16.70
N LYS A 96 -15.13 -1.86 15.62
CA LYS A 96 -16.55 -2.20 15.46
C LYS A 96 -16.79 -3.71 15.42
N LYS A 97 -15.86 -4.47 14.81
CA LYS A 97 -15.99 -5.91 14.61
C LYS A 97 -15.64 -6.73 15.87
N VAL A 98 -14.58 -6.33 16.58
CA VAL A 98 -13.98 -7.14 17.65
C VAL A 98 -13.83 -6.43 19.00
N GLY A 99 -14.24 -5.15 19.10
CA GLY A 99 -14.13 -4.35 20.31
C GLY A 99 -12.78 -3.63 20.44
N ASN A 100 -12.47 -3.17 21.65
CA ASN A 100 -11.32 -2.29 21.91
C ASN A 100 -9.95 -2.99 21.88
N ASN A 101 -9.91 -4.30 21.92
CA ASN A 101 -8.68 -5.06 21.85
C ASN A 101 -8.44 -5.55 20.42
N LEU A 102 -7.24 -5.32 19.91
CA LEU A 102 -6.83 -5.80 18.58
C LEU A 102 -6.40 -7.28 18.67
N PRO A 103 -7.23 -8.25 18.25
CA PRO A 103 -6.83 -9.65 18.24
C PRO A 103 -5.85 -9.91 17.10
N ARG A 104 -5.04 -10.95 17.27
CA ARG A 104 -4.09 -11.42 16.26
C ARG A 104 -4.82 -12.04 15.06
N GLY A 105 -4.26 -11.88 13.86
CA GLY A 105 -4.78 -12.49 12.63
C GLY A 105 -6.10 -11.89 12.13
N VAL A 106 -6.53 -10.76 12.67
CA VAL A 106 -7.76 -10.08 12.21
C VAL A 106 -7.56 -9.51 10.81
N GLU A 107 -8.46 -9.87 9.90
CA GLU A 107 -8.51 -9.35 8.53
C GLU A 107 -9.76 -8.50 8.33
N VAL A 108 -9.54 -7.27 7.90
CA VAL A 108 -10.59 -6.34 7.46
C VAL A 108 -10.06 -5.60 6.25
N PRO A 109 -10.84 -5.48 5.16
CA PRO A 109 -10.43 -4.70 3.99
C PRO A 109 -10.09 -3.26 4.37
N SER A 110 -9.00 -2.72 3.80
CA SER A 110 -8.55 -1.37 4.11
C SER A 110 -9.52 -0.29 3.65
N LEU A 111 -10.14 -0.51 2.50
CA LEU A 111 -11.19 0.34 1.95
C LEU A 111 -12.56 -0.31 2.10
N SER A 112 -13.61 0.49 2.31
CA SER A 112 -14.99 0.00 2.32
C SER A 112 -15.39 -0.57 0.97
N ARG A 113 -15.94 -1.80 0.95
CA ARG A 113 -16.47 -2.45 -0.25
C ARG A 113 -17.93 -2.08 -0.54
N GLU A 114 -18.59 -1.39 0.39
CA GLU A 114 -20.01 -1.03 0.31
C GLU A 114 -20.22 0.43 -0.06
N LYS A 115 -19.29 1.32 0.37
CA LYS A 115 -19.40 2.75 0.10
C LYS A 115 -19.25 3.02 -1.39
N LYS A 116 -20.24 3.73 -1.97
CA LYS A 116 -20.21 4.19 -3.35
C LYS A 116 -19.60 5.58 -3.44
N TRP A 117 -18.90 5.80 -4.55
CA TRP A 117 -18.22 7.04 -4.87
C TRP A 117 -18.59 7.44 -6.29
N HIS A 118 -18.91 8.73 -6.49
CA HIS A 118 -19.21 9.27 -7.81
C HIS A 118 -17.92 9.46 -8.59
N PHE A 119 -17.75 8.69 -9.67
CA PHE A 119 -16.61 8.76 -10.58
C PHE A 119 -16.92 9.72 -11.73
N ASN A 120 -16.07 10.74 -11.91
CA ASN A 120 -16.12 11.69 -13.01
C ASN A 120 -15.03 11.36 -14.02
N VAL A 121 -15.41 11.17 -15.29
CA VAL A 121 -14.49 10.82 -16.38
C VAL A 121 -13.76 12.06 -16.87
N THR A 122 -12.43 11.94 -17.10
CA THR A 122 -11.61 12.99 -17.72
C THR A 122 -10.90 12.55 -18.97
N ALA A 123 -10.59 11.25 -19.09
CA ALA A 123 -9.93 10.70 -20.28
C ALA A 123 -10.92 10.43 -21.40
N GLU A 124 -10.49 10.64 -22.64
CA GLU A 124 -11.29 10.37 -23.83
C GLU A 124 -11.24 8.88 -24.21
N ILE A 125 -12.38 8.33 -24.66
CA ILE A 125 -12.43 6.97 -25.21
C ILE A 125 -11.60 6.94 -26.51
N GLY A 126 -10.75 5.91 -26.63
CA GLY A 126 -9.81 5.75 -27.74
C GLY A 126 -8.45 6.42 -27.53
N ALA A 127 -8.29 7.26 -26.50
CA ALA A 127 -7.00 7.85 -26.14
C ALA A 127 -6.01 6.76 -25.72
N TYR A 128 -4.73 6.92 -26.11
CA TYR A 128 -3.66 6.05 -25.66
C TYR A 128 -3.15 6.53 -24.30
N VAL A 129 -3.16 5.65 -23.32
CA VAL A 129 -2.79 5.94 -21.94
C VAL A 129 -1.69 4.98 -21.46
N THR A 130 -0.92 5.45 -20.48
CA THR A 130 0.16 4.71 -19.85
C THR A 130 0.01 4.69 -18.35
N SER A 131 0.70 3.78 -17.69
CA SER A 131 0.68 3.62 -16.23
C SER A 131 0.90 4.96 -15.51
N GLY A 132 -0.07 5.36 -14.69
CA GLY A 132 -0.06 6.64 -13.95
C GLY A 132 -0.74 7.82 -14.64
N ASP A 133 -1.21 7.67 -15.89
CA ASP A 133 -2.06 8.70 -16.51
C ASP A 133 -3.44 8.75 -15.83
N GLU A 134 -4.04 9.95 -15.75
CA GLU A 134 -5.34 10.18 -15.11
C GLU A 134 -6.47 9.76 -16.05
N LEU A 135 -7.37 8.91 -15.56
CA LEU A 135 -8.59 8.48 -16.27
C LEU A 135 -9.82 9.30 -15.84
N GLY A 136 -9.80 9.78 -14.62
CA GLY A 136 -10.87 10.53 -14.02
C GLY A 136 -10.61 10.77 -12.54
N PHE A 137 -11.63 11.21 -11.81
CA PHE A 137 -11.49 11.51 -10.41
C PHE A 137 -12.77 11.22 -9.61
N VAL A 138 -12.58 11.10 -8.30
CA VAL A 138 -13.64 11.10 -7.29
C VAL A 138 -13.42 12.30 -6.38
N GLN A 139 -14.47 13.06 -6.08
CA GLN A 139 -14.40 14.09 -5.05
C GLN A 139 -14.54 13.40 -3.68
N GLU A 140 -13.41 13.14 -3.03
CA GLU A 140 -13.38 12.37 -1.78
C GLU A 140 -13.80 13.22 -0.57
N THR A 141 -13.29 14.45 -0.51
CA THR A 141 -13.69 15.49 0.46
C THR A 141 -13.81 16.82 -0.26
N ASP A 142 -14.25 17.88 0.41
CA ASP A 142 -14.35 19.23 -0.18
C ASP A 142 -13.03 19.74 -0.76
N ILE A 143 -11.91 19.27 -0.21
CA ILE A 143 -10.56 19.70 -0.60
C ILE A 143 -9.85 18.66 -1.47
N VAL A 144 -10.13 17.38 -1.28
CA VAL A 144 -9.38 16.27 -1.90
C VAL A 144 -10.11 15.72 -3.11
N ARG A 145 -9.51 15.97 -4.26
CA ARG A 145 -9.89 15.35 -5.54
C ARG A 145 -9.00 14.12 -5.75
N HIS A 146 -9.54 12.94 -5.50
CA HIS A 146 -8.84 11.69 -5.65
C HIS A 146 -8.77 11.29 -7.12
N LYS A 147 -7.56 11.24 -7.69
CA LYS A 147 -7.35 10.88 -9.10
C LYS A 147 -7.36 9.37 -9.28
N ILE A 148 -8.17 8.90 -10.23
CA ILE A 148 -8.17 7.51 -10.67
C ILE A 148 -7.22 7.40 -11.87
N MET A 149 -6.19 6.57 -11.71
CA MET A 149 -5.10 6.49 -12.67
C MET A 149 -5.02 5.10 -13.30
N VAL A 150 -4.42 5.04 -14.49
CA VAL A 150 -4.10 3.79 -15.18
C VAL A 150 -3.27 2.89 -14.26
N PRO A 151 -3.66 1.60 -14.10
CA PRO A 151 -2.95 0.64 -13.24
C PRO A 151 -1.49 0.45 -13.62
N ILE A 152 -0.69 -0.03 -12.65
CA ILE A 152 0.73 -0.33 -12.87
C ILE A 152 0.91 -1.38 -13.96
N GLY A 153 1.86 -1.14 -14.87
CA GLY A 153 2.19 -2.08 -15.95
C GLY A 153 1.13 -2.18 -17.05
N VAL A 154 0.16 -1.25 -17.06
CA VAL A 154 -0.86 -1.16 -18.10
C VAL A 154 -0.55 0.02 -19.02
N SER A 155 -0.54 -0.23 -20.33
CA SER A 155 -0.50 0.78 -21.38
C SER A 155 -1.38 0.29 -22.54
N GLY A 156 -2.12 1.20 -23.18
CA GLY A 156 -3.03 0.86 -24.25
C GLY A 156 -4.07 1.91 -24.51
N LYS A 157 -5.11 1.58 -25.26
CA LYS A 157 -6.21 2.48 -25.58
C LYS A 157 -7.37 2.34 -24.60
N VAL A 158 -7.92 3.46 -24.18
CA VAL A 158 -9.16 3.47 -23.39
C VAL A 158 -10.29 2.91 -24.24
N LYS A 159 -10.76 1.70 -23.94
CA LYS A 159 -11.84 1.03 -24.65
C LYS A 159 -13.20 1.53 -24.20
N SER A 160 -13.37 1.68 -22.89
CA SER A 160 -14.59 2.21 -22.29
C SER A 160 -14.29 2.91 -20.95
N LEU A 161 -15.04 3.92 -20.62
CA LEU A 161 -15.13 4.56 -19.30
C LEU A 161 -16.56 5.03 -19.11
N SER A 162 -17.12 4.85 -17.91
CA SER A 162 -18.49 5.27 -17.60
C SER A 162 -18.49 6.09 -16.32
N GLU A 163 -19.10 7.28 -16.38
CA GLU A 163 -19.39 8.11 -15.22
C GLU A 163 -20.52 7.48 -14.40
N GLY A 164 -20.45 7.57 -13.08
CA GLY A 164 -21.49 7.03 -12.20
C GLY A 164 -21.01 6.73 -10.78
N ASP A 165 -21.89 6.06 -10.02
CA ASP A 165 -21.64 5.72 -8.62
C ASP A 165 -21.19 4.26 -8.50
N TYR A 166 -19.94 4.08 -8.09
CA TYR A 166 -19.28 2.79 -8.01
C TYR A 166 -18.68 2.52 -6.63
N THR A 167 -18.64 1.27 -6.23
CA THR A 167 -17.79 0.82 -5.15
C THR A 167 -16.31 0.80 -5.60
N VAL A 168 -15.38 0.61 -4.68
CA VAL A 168 -13.96 0.58 -5.03
C VAL A 168 -13.58 -0.66 -5.88
N GLU A 169 -14.41 -1.70 -5.90
CA GLU A 169 -14.18 -2.95 -6.65
C GLU A 169 -14.95 -3.04 -7.97
N ASP A 170 -15.94 -2.17 -8.18
CA ASP A 170 -16.69 -2.15 -9.43
C ASP A 170 -15.80 -1.73 -10.61
N THR A 171 -16.04 -2.31 -11.77
CA THR A 171 -15.36 -1.94 -13.00
C THR A 171 -15.97 -0.65 -13.55
N ILE A 172 -15.16 0.42 -13.63
CA ILE A 172 -15.55 1.73 -14.16
C ILE A 172 -15.26 1.88 -15.65
N GLY A 173 -14.46 0.99 -16.21
CA GLY A 173 -14.07 0.99 -17.62
C GLY A 173 -13.03 -0.08 -17.94
N GLU A 174 -12.55 -0.07 -19.19
CA GLU A 174 -11.62 -1.04 -19.71
C GLU A 174 -10.52 -0.37 -20.53
N ILE A 175 -9.30 -0.90 -20.45
CA ILE A 175 -8.16 -0.51 -21.29
C ILE A 175 -7.77 -1.72 -22.13
N GLU A 176 -7.68 -1.54 -23.44
CA GLU A 176 -7.19 -2.54 -24.38
C GLU A 176 -5.70 -2.31 -24.63
N LYS A 177 -4.88 -3.28 -24.24
CA LYS A 177 -3.44 -3.28 -24.48
C LYS A 177 -3.11 -3.51 -25.95
N ASP A 178 -1.86 -3.23 -26.34
CA ASP A 178 -1.37 -3.44 -27.71
C ASP A 178 -1.40 -4.92 -28.14
N ASP A 179 -1.39 -5.86 -27.19
CA ASP A 179 -1.53 -7.31 -27.43
C ASP A 179 -3.00 -7.78 -27.53
N GLY A 180 -3.96 -6.87 -27.49
CA GLY A 180 -5.40 -7.15 -27.52
C GLY A 180 -5.98 -7.57 -26.16
N THR A 181 -5.18 -7.68 -25.10
CA THR A 181 -5.66 -8.00 -23.76
C THR A 181 -6.47 -6.84 -23.19
N VAL A 182 -7.66 -7.12 -22.69
CA VAL A 182 -8.51 -6.12 -22.03
C VAL A 182 -8.32 -6.17 -20.52
N VAL A 183 -7.99 -5.02 -19.93
CA VAL A 183 -7.77 -4.86 -18.50
C VAL A 183 -8.89 -4.03 -17.89
N PRO A 184 -9.66 -4.55 -16.92
CA PRO A 184 -10.67 -3.77 -16.22
C PRO A 184 -10.02 -2.73 -15.31
N VAL A 185 -10.61 -1.55 -15.26
CA VAL A 185 -10.20 -0.46 -14.36
C VAL A 185 -11.19 -0.35 -13.22
N LYS A 186 -10.67 -0.17 -12.01
CA LYS A 186 -11.44 -0.01 -10.77
C LYS A 186 -11.05 1.29 -10.08
N LEU A 187 -11.85 1.74 -9.10
CA LEU A 187 -11.53 2.92 -8.31
C LEU A 187 -10.35 2.69 -7.36
N MET A 188 -10.04 1.44 -7.02
CA MET A 188 -8.87 1.10 -6.22
C MET A 188 -7.81 0.31 -7.00
N GLN A 189 -6.58 0.39 -6.52
CA GLN A 189 -5.44 -0.40 -6.98
C GLN A 189 -4.73 -1.01 -5.78
N LYS A 190 -4.29 -2.27 -5.88
CA LYS A 190 -3.28 -2.83 -4.97
C LYS A 190 -1.91 -2.36 -5.43
N TRP A 191 -1.15 -1.75 -4.51
CA TRP A 191 0.17 -1.23 -4.81
C TRP A 191 1.24 -1.87 -3.92
N PRO A 192 2.25 -2.56 -4.50
CA PRO A 192 3.36 -3.13 -3.74
C PRO A 192 4.15 -2.03 -3.02
N VAL A 193 4.31 -2.15 -1.69
CA VAL A 193 4.94 -1.09 -0.86
C VAL A 193 6.40 -0.83 -1.21
N ARG A 194 7.09 -1.82 -1.80
CA ARG A 194 8.49 -1.71 -2.21
C ARG A 194 8.69 -1.12 -3.61
N ARG A 195 7.60 -0.80 -4.32
CA ARG A 195 7.64 -0.18 -5.65
C ARG A 195 7.26 1.29 -5.57
N GLY A 196 8.19 2.17 -5.99
CA GLY A 196 7.87 3.60 -6.18
C GLY A 196 6.74 3.78 -7.20
N ARG A 197 5.87 4.76 -6.98
CA ARG A 197 4.85 5.12 -7.96
C ARG A 197 5.49 5.76 -9.18
N PRO A 198 4.98 5.50 -10.40
CA PRO A 198 5.46 6.18 -11.60
C PRO A 198 5.19 7.69 -11.49
N TYR A 199 6.04 8.48 -12.08
CA TYR A 199 5.87 9.92 -12.21
C TYR A 199 6.15 10.34 -13.65
N LYS A 200 5.40 11.29 -14.15
CA LYS A 200 5.51 11.77 -15.52
C LYS A 200 6.75 12.64 -15.72
N LYS A 201 7.10 13.45 -14.72
CA LYS A 201 8.23 14.37 -14.75
C LYS A 201 8.68 14.73 -13.33
N LYS A 202 9.99 14.76 -13.11
CA LYS A 202 10.56 15.40 -11.91
C LYS A 202 10.53 16.91 -12.12
N LEU A 203 9.97 17.62 -11.15
CA LEU A 203 9.96 19.09 -11.15
C LEU A 203 11.28 19.62 -10.59
N SER A 204 11.67 20.81 -11.00
CA SER A 204 12.81 21.51 -10.39
C SER A 204 12.47 21.91 -8.95
N PRO A 205 13.43 21.86 -8.02
CA PRO A 205 13.22 22.25 -6.62
C PRO A 205 13.30 23.79 -6.48
N ASP A 206 12.33 24.51 -7.03
CA ASP A 206 12.29 25.98 -7.11
C ASP A 206 11.36 26.62 -6.07
N VAL A 207 10.56 25.83 -5.36
CA VAL A 207 9.67 26.32 -4.30
C VAL A 207 10.25 25.97 -2.93
N PRO A 208 10.61 26.96 -2.08
CA PRO A 208 11.11 26.68 -0.73
C PRO A 208 9.99 26.18 0.21
N LEU A 209 10.35 25.24 1.08
CA LEU A 209 9.55 24.89 2.24
C LEU A 209 9.82 25.91 3.35
N ILE A 210 8.82 26.73 3.67
CA ILE A 210 8.95 27.71 4.75
C ILE A 210 8.74 26.97 6.08
N THR A 211 9.82 26.87 6.86
CA THR A 211 9.81 26.19 8.17
C THR A 211 9.50 27.15 9.32
N GLY A 212 9.60 28.47 9.11
CA GLY A 212 9.51 29.49 10.14
C GLY A 212 10.81 29.69 10.95
N GLN A 213 11.80 28.83 10.76
CA GLN A 213 13.12 28.91 11.37
C GLN A 213 14.03 29.79 10.51
N ARG A 214 14.36 30.99 10.97
CA ARG A 214 15.19 31.95 10.20
C ARG A 214 16.50 31.36 9.67
N VAL A 215 17.18 30.55 10.49
CA VAL A 215 18.45 29.93 10.11
C VAL A 215 18.27 28.94 8.96
N ILE A 216 17.22 28.12 9.02
CA ILE A 216 16.92 27.14 7.98
C ILE A 216 16.49 27.87 6.71
N ASP A 217 15.47 28.72 6.82
CA ASP A 217 14.84 29.34 5.64
C ASP A 217 15.79 30.30 4.89
N ALA A 218 16.72 30.98 5.62
CA ALA A 218 17.62 31.95 5.03
C ALA A 218 18.98 31.36 4.61
N LEU A 219 19.52 30.40 5.36
CA LEU A 219 20.90 29.91 5.14
C LEU A 219 20.97 28.50 4.59
N PHE A 220 19.96 27.66 4.89
CA PHE A 220 19.91 26.26 4.47
C PHE A 220 18.50 25.89 3.96
N PRO A 221 17.96 26.61 2.95
CA PRO A 221 16.59 26.44 2.52
C PRO A 221 16.32 25.01 2.05
N ILE A 222 15.18 24.46 2.47
CA ILE A 222 14.72 23.15 2.06
C ILE A 222 13.74 23.34 0.91
N ALA A 223 13.90 22.58 -0.16
CA ALA A 223 12.93 22.58 -1.25
C ALA A 223 11.65 21.84 -0.83
N LYS A 224 10.49 22.37 -1.21
CA LYS A 224 9.20 21.70 -1.02
C LYS A 224 9.20 20.36 -1.78
N GLY A 225 8.92 19.24 -1.08
CA GLY A 225 9.04 17.89 -1.63
C GLY A 225 10.48 17.32 -1.61
N GLY A 226 11.44 18.05 -1.05
CA GLY A 226 12.80 17.58 -0.85
C GLY A 226 12.97 16.70 0.39
N VAL A 227 14.20 16.25 0.62
CA VAL A 227 14.61 15.46 1.78
C VAL A 227 15.66 16.22 2.56
N ALA A 228 15.44 16.37 3.88
CA ALA A 228 16.41 16.98 4.79
C ALA A 228 16.80 15.99 5.89
N ALA A 229 18.09 15.97 6.25
CA ALA A 229 18.59 15.21 7.38
C ALA A 229 18.78 16.15 8.58
N ILE A 230 18.32 15.74 9.76
CA ILE A 230 18.51 16.45 11.03
C ILE A 230 19.35 15.54 11.95
N PRO A 231 20.66 15.45 11.77
CA PRO A 231 21.52 14.59 12.57
C PRO A 231 21.76 15.20 13.96
N GLY A 232 22.00 14.36 14.95
CA GLY A 232 22.36 14.78 16.28
C GLY A 232 22.22 13.67 17.33
N PRO A 233 22.93 13.76 18.46
CA PRO A 233 22.80 12.79 19.56
C PRO A 233 21.44 12.87 20.24
N PHE A 234 21.17 11.95 21.14
CA PHE A 234 19.99 12.00 22.00
C PHE A 234 19.93 13.32 22.78
N GLY A 235 18.77 13.95 22.87
CA GLY A 235 18.57 15.21 23.59
C GLY A 235 18.99 16.48 22.84
N SER A 236 19.44 16.41 21.58
CA SER A 236 19.88 17.59 20.78
C SER A 236 18.74 18.43 20.21
N GLY A 237 17.48 18.15 20.55
CA GLY A 237 16.33 18.94 20.11
C GLY A 237 15.80 18.61 18.71
N LYS A 238 16.20 17.47 18.10
CA LYS A 238 15.74 17.06 16.74
C LYS A 238 14.23 17.10 16.57
N THR A 239 13.52 16.45 17.51
CA THR A 239 12.06 16.39 17.49
C THR A 239 11.42 17.77 17.66
N VAL A 240 12.00 18.63 18.50
CA VAL A 240 11.52 20.01 18.69
C VAL A 240 11.65 20.79 17.40
N THR A 241 12.80 20.68 16.70
CA THR A 241 13.00 21.33 15.39
C THR A 241 12.00 20.87 14.33
N GLN A 242 11.57 19.60 14.38
CA GLN A 242 10.57 19.07 13.44
C GLN A 242 9.15 19.52 13.75
N HIS A 243 8.84 19.82 15.02
CA HIS A 243 7.48 20.21 15.45
C HIS A 243 7.22 21.72 15.34
N GLN A 244 8.23 22.54 15.16
CA GLN A 244 8.11 23.97 14.93
C GLN A 244 7.74 24.30 13.49
#